data_84955ae8a93576c083ef0648dfe1eae9
#
_entry.id   84955ae8a93576c083ef0648dfe1eae9
#
_cell.length_a   1.000
_cell.length_b   1.000
_cell.length_c   1.000
_cell.angle_alpha   90.00
_cell.angle_beta   90.00
_cell.angle_gamma   90.00
#
_symmetry.space_group_name_H-M   'P 1'
#
loop_
_entity.id
_entity.type
_entity.pdbx_description
1 polymer ?
#
loop_
_entity_poly.entity_id
_entity_poly.type
_entity_poly.pdbx_seq_one_letter_code
_entity_poly.pdbx_strand_id
1 'polypeptide(L)'
;MKQVRSKNRGIKETISKKKKTAVKSTAVKKDRKHPKFGTSKLEEDFANDFLDKLGIKYQWQFEAKEIGRFYDFSLFPNNGGMILLEIDGGYFHSDPRLVKEEEMNPMQKRNKRVDELKNKWALMHGIPIMRIWEKDIRESPKEVMKKLKERLYIEDKKQQSLKEMNKRHINKIK
;
A
#
# COMPACT_ATOMS: atom_id res chain seq x y z
N MET A 1 -56.47 -10.18 64.76
CA MET A 1 -55.58 -9.89 65.88
C MET A 1 -54.22 -10.46 65.57
N LYS A 2 -53.17 -9.68 65.70
CA LYS A 2 -51.70 -9.90 65.55
C LYS A 2 -51.22 -10.96 64.57
N GLN A 3 -50.69 -10.40 63.45
CA GLN A 3 -49.88 -11.08 62.44
C GLN A 3 -48.50 -11.37 63.01
N VAL A 4 -48.01 -12.58 62.76
CA VAL A 4 -46.61 -12.95 62.99
C VAL A 4 -45.90 -13.09 61.61
N ARG A 5 -44.92 -12.22 61.35
CA ARG A 5 -44.09 -12.27 60.18
C ARG A 5 -43.00 -13.32 60.37
N SER A 6 -42.91 -14.34 59.52
CA SER A 6 -41.81 -15.25 59.46
C SER A 6 -40.81 -14.72 58.43
N LYS A 7 -39.55 -14.55 58.82
CA LYS A 7 -38.44 -14.17 58.00
C LYS A 7 -37.80 -15.41 57.38
N ASN A 8 -37.97 -15.61 56.08
CA ASN A 8 -37.18 -16.58 55.32
C ASN A 8 -35.88 -15.93 54.89
N ARG A 9 -34.73 -16.41 55.40
CA ARG A 9 -33.37 -16.08 54.89
C ARG A 9 -33.03 -17.01 53.76
N GLY A 10 -33.01 -16.47 52.53
CA GLY A 10 -32.52 -17.18 51.36
C GLY A 10 -30.99 -17.27 51.38
N ILE A 11 -30.50 -18.46 51.23
CA ILE A 11 -29.12 -18.82 51.08
C ILE A 11 -28.68 -18.38 49.64
N LYS A 12 -27.73 -17.46 49.54
CA LYS A 12 -27.14 -17.08 48.27
C LYS A 12 -26.00 -18.06 47.95
N GLU A 13 -26.25 -18.95 47.00
CA GLU A 13 -25.18 -19.73 46.36
C GLU A 13 -24.32 -18.82 45.52
N THR A 14 -23.04 -18.70 45.90
CA THR A 14 -22.01 -18.01 45.15
C THR A 14 -21.50 -18.92 44.06
N ILE A 15 -22.00 -18.74 42.82
CA ILE A 15 -21.43 -19.39 41.62
C ILE A 15 -20.14 -18.66 41.26
N SER A 16 -19.03 -19.32 41.53
CA SER A 16 -17.68 -18.90 41.11
C SER A 16 -17.60 -18.89 39.57
N LYS A 17 -17.60 -17.70 38.97
CA LYS A 17 -17.28 -17.51 37.55
C LYS A 17 -15.78 -17.69 37.31
N LYS A 18 -15.38 -18.84 36.78
CA LYS A 18 -14.03 -19.04 36.20
C LYS A 18 -13.79 -17.99 35.10
N LYS A 19 -12.91 -17.04 35.35
CA LYS A 19 -12.37 -16.14 34.32
C LYS A 19 -11.55 -16.95 33.34
N LYS A 20 -12.04 -17.07 32.10
CA LYS A 20 -11.23 -17.52 30.95
C LYS A 20 -10.21 -16.42 30.68
N THR A 21 -8.95 -16.68 30.98
CA THR A 21 -7.81 -15.88 30.55
C THR A 21 -7.68 -16.03 29.04
N ALA A 22 -8.11 -15.02 28.31
CA ALA A 22 -7.83 -14.90 26.89
C ALA A 22 -6.33 -14.66 26.73
N VAL A 23 -5.63 -15.61 26.14
CA VAL A 23 -4.24 -15.45 25.73
C VAL A 23 -4.23 -14.38 24.63
N LYS A 24 -3.80 -13.16 24.98
CA LYS A 24 -3.52 -12.10 24.01
C LYS A 24 -2.34 -12.55 23.17
N SER A 25 -2.61 -12.91 21.90
CA SER A 25 -1.56 -13.04 20.89
C SER A 25 -0.85 -11.68 20.82
N THR A 26 0.41 -11.64 21.22
CA THR A 26 1.29 -10.51 20.99
C THR A 26 1.60 -10.45 19.51
N ALA A 27 0.72 -9.82 18.75
CA ALA A 27 1.05 -9.39 17.40
C ALA A 27 2.24 -8.44 17.51
N VAL A 28 3.38 -8.84 17.00
CA VAL A 28 4.57 -8.01 16.86
C VAL A 28 4.14 -6.79 16.07
N LYS A 29 4.01 -5.63 16.74
CA LYS A 29 3.81 -4.35 16.08
C LYS A 29 5.07 -4.09 15.26
N LYS A 30 5.01 -4.34 13.94
CA LYS A 30 6.02 -3.82 13.02
C LYS A 30 6.03 -2.30 13.20
N ASP A 31 7.18 -1.74 13.57
CA ASP A 31 7.39 -0.30 13.61
C ASP A 31 7.22 0.25 12.18
N ARG A 32 5.99 0.56 11.83
CA ARG A 32 5.67 1.26 10.59
C ARG A 32 6.03 2.71 10.82
N LYS A 33 7.16 3.15 10.31
CA LYS A 33 7.47 4.58 10.21
C LYS A 33 6.47 5.19 9.22
N HIS A 34 5.31 5.62 9.73
CA HIS A 34 4.40 6.44 8.95
C HIS A 34 5.11 7.74 8.60
N PRO A 35 5.10 8.15 7.34
CA PRO A 35 5.61 9.46 6.96
C PRO A 35 4.82 10.55 7.69
N LYS A 36 5.49 11.61 8.09
CA LYS A 36 4.90 12.74 8.85
C LYS A 36 3.87 13.57 8.06
N PHE A 37 3.65 13.28 6.78
CA PHE A 37 2.73 13.98 5.89
C PHE A 37 1.76 12.99 5.27
N GLY A 38 0.51 13.19 5.57
CA GLY A 38 -0.72 12.72 5.01
C GLY A 38 -0.68 11.58 3.99
N THR A 39 -0.45 10.34 4.44
CA THR A 39 -0.90 9.20 3.67
C THR A 39 -2.42 9.17 3.72
N SER A 40 -3.04 8.96 2.57
CA SER A 40 -4.48 8.77 2.52
C SER A 40 -4.86 7.39 3.08
N LYS A 41 -6.08 7.27 3.59
CA LYS A 41 -6.60 5.95 4.02
C LYS A 41 -6.57 4.93 2.87
N LEU A 42 -6.79 5.36 1.64
CA LEU A 42 -6.71 4.50 0.47
C LEU A 42 -5.33 3.89 0.28
N GLU A 43 -4.27 4.68 0.46
CA GLU A 43 -2.88 4.21 0.41
C GLU A 43 -2.58 3.23 1.56
N GLU A 44 -3.05 3.53 2.80
CA GLU A 44 -2.88 2.63 3.94
C GLU A 44 -3.56 1.28 3.70
N ASP A 45 -4.81 1.30 3.26
CA ASP A 45 -5.56 0.09 2.94
C ASP A 45 -4.87 -0.69 1.80
N PHE A 46 -4.36 0.01 0.79
CA PHE A 46 -3.60 -0.61 -0.30
C PHE A 46 -2.33 -1.29 0.18
N ALA A 47 -1.54 -0.65 1.03
CA ALA A 47 -0.34 -1.26 1.58
C ALA A 47 -0.65 -2.54 2.36
N ASN A 48 -1.68 -2.51 3.21
CA ASN A 48 -2.10 -3.66 4.01
C ASN A 48 -2.65 -4.81 3.15
N ASP A 49 -3.47 -4.48 2.15
CA ASP A 49 -4.22 -5.47 1.39
C ASP A 49 -3.44 -6.06 0.22
N PHE A 50 -2.46 -5.34 -0.30
CA PHE A 50 -1.68 -5.76 -1.45
C PHE A 50 -0.18 -5.92 -1.14
N LEU A 51 0.51 -4.88 -0.67
CA LEU A 51 1.96 -4.90 -0.53
C LEU A 51 2.42 -5.82 0.61
N ASP A 52 1.78 -5.76 1.77
CA ASP A 52 2.07 -6.63 2.92
C ASP A 52 1.77 -8.10 2.59
N LYS A 53 0.68 -8.38 1.87
CA LYS A 53 0.32 -9.73 1.44
C LYS A 53 1.29 -10.31 0.39
N LEU A 54 1.92 -9.47 -0.41
CA LEU A 54 2.97 -9.87 -1.35
C LEU A 54 4.31 -10.12 -0.66
N GLY A 55 4.49 -9.63 0.58
CA GLY A 55 5.77 -9.74 1.30
C GLY A 55 6.91 -8.98 0.65
N ILE A 56 6.62 -8.01 -0.22
CA ILE A 56 7.62 -7.21 -0.90
C ILE A 56 8.14 -6.11 0.03
N LYS A 57 9.42 -5.74 -0.14
CA LYS A 57 9.97 -4.55 0.49
C LYS A 57 9.46 -3.31 -0.24
N TYR A 58 8.98 -2.34 0.51
CA TYR A 58 8.55 -1.05 -0.03
C TYR A 58 8.86 0.09 0.95
N GLN A 59 8.91 1.30 0.41
CA GLN A 59 9.03 2.54 1.17
C GLN A 59 7.86 3.44 0.80
N TRP A 60 7.30 4.09 1.81
CA TRP A 60 6.30 5.13 1.66
C TRP A 60 6.93 6.44 1.20
N GLN A 61 6.19 7.23 0.43
CA GLN A 61 6.52 8.62 0.11
C GLN A 61 7.96 8.77 -0.43
N PHE A 62 8.23 8.14 -1.58
CA PHE A 62 9.51 8.33 -2.24
C PHE A 62 9.65 9.74 -2.80
N GLU A 63 10.63 10.50 -2.33
CA GLU A 63 10.86 11.89 -2.74
C GLU A 63 11.72 11.98 -4.01
N ALA A 64 11.17 12.55 -5.07
CA ALA A 64 11.92 13.02 -6.25
C ALA A 64 12.32 14.48 -6.02
N LYS A 65 13.47 14.68 -5.37
CA LYS A 65 13.95 15.99 -4.91
C LYS A 65 14.06 17.04 -6.01
N GLU A 66 14.53 16.63 -7.20
CA GLU A 66 14.75 17.51 -8.34
C GLU A 66 13.48 18.19 -8.84
N ILE A 67 12.33 17.55 -8.64
CA ILE A 67 11.03 18.09 -9.02
C ILE A 67 10.16 18.46 -7.81
N GLY A 68 10.66 18.23 -6.58
CA GLY A 68 9.93 18.52 -5.34
C GLY A 68 8.60 17.76 -5.26
N ARG A 69 8.58 16.48 -5.64
CA ARG A 69 7.38 15.65 -5.66
C ARG A 69 7.62 14.32 -4.97
N PHE A 70 6.53 13.74 -4.43
CA PHE A 70 6.54 12.44 -3.78
C PHE A 70 5.71 11.45 -4.61
N TYR A 71 6.18 10.21 -4.68
CA TYR A 71 5.42 9.06 -5.14
C TYR A 71 4.89 8.32 -3.91
N ASP A 72 3.71 7.73 -4.00
CA ASP A 72 3.07 7.10 -2.85
C ASP A 72 3.93 5.96 -2.29
N PHE A 73 4.50 5.15 -3.19
CA PHE A 73 5.41 4.07 -2.81
C PHE A 73 6.58 3.91 -3.78
N SER A 74 7.71 3.42 -3.25
CA SER A 74 8.73 2.74 -4.02
C SER A 74 8.78 1.27 -3.63
N LEU A 75 8.72 0.38 -4.61
CA LEU A 75 8.76 -1.07 -4.42
C LEU A 75 10.15 -1.59 -4.79
N PHE A 76 10.67 -2.56 -4.03
CA PHE A 76 12.01 -3.12 -4.23
C PHE A 76 11.91 -4.60 -4.55
N PRO A 77 11.96 -4.98 -5.85
CA PRO A 77 12.02 -6.37 -6.29
C PRO A 77 13.23 -7.13 -5.73
N ASN A 78 13.14 -8.45 -5.65
CA ASN A 78 14.16 -9.28 -4.99
C ASN A 78 15.53 -9.24 -5.68
N ASN A 79 15.54 -9.15 -7.00
CA ASN A 79 16.78 -9.08 -7.79
C ASN A 79 17.36 -7.66 -7.90
N GLY A 80 16.78 -6.70 -7.20
CA GLY A 80 17.17 -5.29 -7.23
C GLY A 80 16.32 -4.48 -8.19
N GLY A 81 16.72 -3.23 -8.39
CA GLY A 81 15.89 -2.24 -9.08
C GLY A 81 14.85 -1.60 -8.15
N MET A 82 14.05 -0.74 -8.73
CA MET A 82 12.97 -0.02 -8.04
C MET A 82 11.80 0.18 -9.00
N ILE A 83 10.58 0.11 -8.47
CA ILE A 83 9.37 0.48 -9.19
C ILE A 83 8.68 1.57 -8.36
N LEU A 84 8.33 2.68 -8.99
CA LEU A 84 7.49 3.70 -8.38
C LEU A 84 6.02 3.31 -8.53
N LEU A 85 5.23 3.54 -7.49
CA LEU A 85 3.82 3.22 -7.47
C LEU A 85 3.02 4.42 -6.99
N GLU A 86 1.94 4.74 -7.73
CA GLU A 86 0.96 5.77 -7.44
C GLU A 86 -0.43 5.15 -7.31
N ILE A 87 -1.19 5.62 -6.33
CA ILE A 87 -2.58 5.23 -6.10
C ILE A 87 -3.48 6.41 -6.46
N ASP A 88 -4.02 6.37 -7.66
CA ASP A 88 -4.73 7.50 -8.24
C ASP A 88 -6.22 7.48 -7.87
N GLY A 89 -6.66 8.47 -7.08
CA GLY A 89 -8.07 8.72 -6.81
C GLY A 89 -8.79 9.22 -8.06
N GLY A 90 -9.91 8.56 -8.42
CA GLY A 90 -10.59 8.81 -9.69
C GLY A 90 -10.99 10.25 -9.94
N TYR A 91 -11.45 10.96 -8.92
CA TYR A 91 -11.82 12.38 -9.04
C TYR A 91 -10.60 13.31 -9.17
N PHE A 92 -9.58 13.12 -8.32
CA PHE A 92 -8.45 14.03 -8.25
C PHE A 92 -7.51 13.92 -9.45
N HIS A 93 -7.30 12.72 -9.97
CA HIS A 93 -6.43 12.42 -11.11
C HIS A 93 -7.18 12.26 -12.42
N SER A 94 -8.51 12.54 -12.39
CA SER A 94 -9.36 12.52 -13.59
C SER A 94 -9.29 11.18 -14.34
N ASP A 95 -9.72 10.12 -13.68
CA ASP A 95 -9.82 8.81 -14.33
C ASP A 95 -10.54 8.97 -15.69
N PRO A 96 -9.90 8.65 -16.82
CA PRO A 96 -10.48 8.89 -18.14
C PRO A 96 -11.77 8.10 -18.41
N ARG A 97 -12.08 7.14 -17.56
CA ARG A 97 -13.36 6.41 -17.58
C ARG A 97 -14.50 7.21 -16.93
N LEU A 98 -14.17 8.28 -16.16
CA LEU A 98 -15.11 9.08 -15.37
C LEU A 98 -15.18 10.54 -15.85
N VAL A 99 -14.06 11.11 -16.30
CA VAL A 99 -13.94 12.53 -16.66
C VAL A 99 -13.24 12.67 -17.98
N LYS A 100 -13.89 13.36 -18.94
CA LYS A 100 -13.25 13.71 -20.20
C LYS A 100 -12.31 14.90 -20.02
N GLU A 101 -11.32 15.01 -20.88
CA GLU A 101 -10.27 16.05 -20.74
C GLU A 101 -10.86 17.47 -20.81
N GLU A 102 -11.81 17.70 -21.68
CA GLU A 102 -12.52 18.98 -21.84
C GLU A 102 -13.35 19.35 -20.62
N GLU A 103 -13.79 18.39 -19.82
CA GLU A 103 -14.63 18.55 -18.64
C GLU A 103 -13.81 18.76 -17.36
N MET A 104 -12.48 18.66 -17.43
CA MET A 104 -11.59 18.81 -16.27
C MET A 104 -11.67 20.21 -15.69
N ASN A 105 -11.86 20.29 -14.38
CA ASN A 105 -11.77 21.53 -13.62
C ASN A 105 -10.30 22.01 -13.45
N PRO A 106 -10.06 23.26 -12.99
CA PRO A 106 -8.70 23.78 -12.85
C PRO A 106 -7.77 22.95 -11.95
N MET A 107 -8.29 22.35 -10.89
CA MET A 107 -7.53 21.49 -9.98
C MET A 107 -7.09 20.21 -10.70
N GLN A 108 -7.99 19.55 -11.41
CA GLN A 108 -7.71 18.34 -12.19
C GLN A 108 -6.69 18.58 -13.29
N LYS A 109 -6.81 19.71 -14.03
CA LYS A 109 -5.81 20.13 -15.02
C LYS A 109 -4.42 20.35 -14.38
N ARG A 110 -4.38 20.92 -13.17
CA ARG A 110 -3.12 21.07 -12.43
C ARG A 110 -2.53 19.72 -12.04
N ASN A 111 -3.35 18.81 -11.49
CA ASN A 111 -2.90 17.49 -11.08
C ASN A 111 -2.39 16.68 -12.29
N LYS A 112 -3.08 16.70 -13.43
CA LYS A 112 -2.61 16.09 -14.68
C LYS A 112 -1.19 16.55 -15.06
N ARG A 113 -0.91 17.86 -14.99
CA ARG A 113 0.45 18.38 -15.25
C ARG A 113 1.48 17.87 -14.26
N VAL A 114 1.10 17.71 -12.98
CA VAL A 114 1.97 17.13 -11.95
C VAL A 114 2.25 15.67 -12.25
N ASP A 115 1.23 14.89 -12.65
CA ASP A 115 1.36 13.49 -13.04
C ASP A 115 2.28 13.33 -14.27
N GLU A 116 2.12 14.19 -15.28
CA GLU A 116 3.01 14.23 -16.45
C GLU A 116 4.47 14.54 -16.07
N LEU A 117 4.68 15.50 -15.15
CA LEU A 117 6.01 15.81 -14.62
C LEU A 117 6.63 14.61 -13.90
N LYS A 118 5.85 13.94 -13.04
CA LYS A 118 6.27 12.72 -12.33
C LYS A 118 6.61 11.59 -13.31
N ASN A 119 5.76 11.36 -14.30
CA ASN A 119 5.99 10.35 -15.35
C ASN A 119 7.29 10.64 -16.14
N LYS A 120 7.49 11.90 -16.53
CA LYS A 120 8.71 12.32 -17.26
C LYS A 120 9.95 12.13 -16.39
N TRP A 121 9.92 12.52 -15.13
CA TRP A 121 11.03 12.34 -14.20
C TRP A 121 11.40 10.85 -14.06
N ALA A 122 10.43 9.99 -13.81
CA ALA A 122 10.64 8.54 -13.68
C ALA A 122 11.26 7.94 -14.97
N LEU A 123 10.77 8.35 -16.14
CA LEU A 123 11.31 7.92 -17.42
C LEU A 123 12.77 8.35 -17.61
N MET A 124 13.11 9.60 -17.30
CA MET A 124 14.48 10.12 -17.41
C MET A 124 15.47 9.40 -16.49
N HIS A 125 15.01 8.92 -15.34
CA HIS A 125 15.83 8.14 -14.41
C HIS A 125 15.81 6.63 -14.68
N GLY A 126 15.12 6.19 -15.75
CA GLY A 126 14.99 4.77 -16.08
C GLY A 126 14.23 3.95 -15.03
N ILE A 127 13.46 4.61 -14.18
CA ILE A 127 12.69 3.97 -13.11
C ILE A 127 11.28 3.72 -13.61
N PRO A 128 10.82 2.46 -13.64
CA PRO A 128 9.46 2.16 -14.04
C PRO A 128 8.45 2.71 -13.03
N ILE A 129 7.38 3.30 -13.55
CA ILE A 129 6.23 3.74 -12.75
C ILE A 129 5.03 2.86 -13.03
N MET A 130 4.24 2.58 -12.00
CA MET A 130 2.95 1.91 -12.06
C MET A 130 1.89 2.80 -11.44
N ARG A 131 0.75 2.97 -12.09
CA ARG A 131 -0.39 3.71 -11.56
C ARG A 131 -1.57 2.76 -11.41
N ILE A 132 -2.24 2.86 -10.28
CA ILE A 132 -3.40 2.03 -9.94
C ILE A 132 -4.54 2.94 -9.53
N TRP A 133 -5.66 2.82 -10.25
CA TRP A 133 -6.84 3.59 -9.96
C TRP A 133 -7.59 3.08 -8.73
N GLU A 134 -8.07 3.97 -7.90
CA GLU A 134 -8.97 3.66 -6.78
C GLU A 134 -10.14 2.75 -7.21
N LYS A 135 -10.72 3.03 -8.37
CA LYS A 135 -11.81 2.22 -8.93
C LYS A 135 -11.39 0.77 -9.13
N ASP A 136 -10.20 0.53 -9.69
CA ASP A 136 -9.69 -0.83 -9.91
C ASP A 136 -9.44 -1.57 -8.59
N ILE A 137 -8.94 -0.87 -7.57
CA ILE A 137 -8.73 -1.42 -6.22
C ILE A 137 -10.07 -1.92 -5.64
N ARG A 138 -11.13 -1.15 -5.80
CA ARG A 138 -12.45 -1.45 -5.25
C ARG A 138 -13.21 -2.52 -6.04
N GLU A 139 -13.20 -2.44 -7.37
CA GLU A 139 -14.01 -3.29 -8.24
C GLU A 139 -13.30 -4.57 -8.68
N SER A 140 -11.98 -4.55 -8.79
CA SER A 140 -11.18 -5.64 -9.37
C SER A 140 -9.88 -5.93 -8.60
N PRO A 141 -9.91 -6.13 -7.27
CA PRO A 141 -8.71 -6.28 -6.46
C PRO A 141 -7.84 -7.48 -6.88
N LYS A 142 -8.43 -8.55 -7.41
CA LYS A 142 -7.68 -9.71 -7.91
C LYS A 142 -6.85 -9.36 -9.14
N GLU A 143 -7.38 -8.54 -10.05
CA GLU A 143 -6.65 -8.09 -11.25
C GLU A 143 -5.54 -7.10 -10.86
N VAL A 144 -5.77 -6.23 -9.88
CA VAL A 144 -4.73 -5.35 -9.32
C VAL A 144 -3.58 -6.19 -8.74
N MET A 145 -3.89 -7.21 -7.94
CA MET A 145 -2.89 -8.13 -7.39
C MET A 145 -2.10 -8.86 -8.49
N LYS A 146 -2.78 -9.29 -9.54
CA LYS A 146 -2.15 -9.95 -10.69
C LYS A 146 -1.20 -9.00 -11.42
N LYS A 147 -1.63 -7.77 -11.75
CA LYS A 147 -0.80 -6.73 -12.38
C LYS A 147 0.45 -6.40 -11.54
N LEU A 148 0.31 -6.30 -10.21
CA LEU A 148 1.43 -6.08 -9.31
C LEU A 148 2.46 -7.22 -9.41
N LYS A 149 2.02 -8.47 -9.32
CA LYS A 149 2.90 -9.65 -9.44
C LYS A 149 3.62 -9.69 -10.77
N GLU A 150 2.91 -9.46 -11.86
CA GLU A 150 3.48 -9.43 -13.21
C GLU A 150 4.53 -8.34 -13.35
N ARG A 151 4.25 -7.13 -12.85
CA ARG A 151 5.20 -6.02 -12.92
C ARG A 151 6.46 -6.30 -12.11
N LEU A 152 6.32 -6.83 -10.90
CA LEU A 152 7.43 -7.24 -10.06
C LEU A 152 8.27 -8.33 -10.72
N TYR A 153 7.64 -9.33 -11.31
CA TYR A 153 8.30 -10.41 -12.02
C TYR A 153 9.11 -9.90 -13.23
N ILE A 154 8.53 -9.00 -14.03
CA ILE A 154 9.21 -8.40 -15.20
C ILE A 154 10.46 -7.66 -14.74
N GLU A 155 10.37 -6.85 -13.70
CA GLU A 155 11.53 -6.10 -13.20
C GLU A 155 12.59 -7.01 -12.59
N ASP A 156 12.20 -8.05 -11.84
CA ASP A 156 13.12 -9.06 -11.32
C ASP A 156 13.89 -9.77 -12.45
N LYS A 157 13.23 -10.17 -13.52
CA LYS A 157 13.86 -10.79 -14.69
C LYS A 157 14.81 -9.85 -15.41
N LYS A 158 14.43 -8.59 -15.58
CA LYS A 158 15.30 -7.56 -16.18
C LYS A 158 16.58 -7.39 -15.37
N GLN A 159 16.47 -7.25 -14.05
CA GLN A 159 17.61 -7.07 -13.16
C GLN A 159 18.52 -8.31 -13.13
N GLN A 160 17.95 -9.50 -13.15
CA GLN A 160 18.70 -10.75 -13.25
C GLN A 160 19.52 -10.79 -14.55
N SER A 161 18.91 -10.49 -15.69
CA SER A 161 19.59 -10.46 -17.00
C SER A 161 20.74 -9.45 -17.04
N LEU A 162 20.55 -8.25 -16.47
CA LEU A 162 21.61 -7.24 -16.37
C LEU A 162 22.79 -7.72 -15.53
N LYS A 163 22.53 -8.39 -14.39
CA LYS A 163 23.60 -8.98 -13.57
C LYS A 163 24.39 -10.03 -14.31
N GLU A 164 23.72 -10.90 -15.05
CA GLU A 164 24.39 -11.94 -15.86
C GLU A 164 25.24 -11.36 -16.99
N MET A 165 24.73 -10.34 -17.68
CA MET A 165 25.49 -9.62 -18.73
C MET A 165 26.75 -8.98 -18.17
N ASN A 166 26.64 -8.27 -17.05
CA ASN A 166 27.77 -7.63 -16.38
C ASN A 166 28.82 -8.65 -15.93
N LYS A 167 28.39 -9.79 -15.37
CA LYS A 167 29.30 -10.88 -15.00
C LYS A 167 30.07 -11.43 -16.19
N ARG A 168 29.38 -11.64 -17.32
CA ARG A 168 30.04 -12.12 -18.57
C ARG A 168 31.03 -11.10 -19.10
N HIS A 169 30.74 -9.80 -19.03
CA HIS A 169 31.64 -8.73 -19.48
C HIS A 169 32.92 -8.69 -18.62
N ILE A 170 32.80 -8.72 -17.29
CA ILE A 170 33.94 -8.73 -16.37
C ILE A 170 34.82 -9.96 -16.60
N ASN A 171 34.26 -11.14 -16.88
CA ASN A 171 35.03 -12.35 -17.14
C ASN A 171 35.76 -12.34 -18.48
N LYS A 172 35.38 -11.49 -19.43
CA LYS A 172 36.08 -11.32 -20.71
C LYS A 172 37.27 -10.35 -20.64
N ILE A 173 37.32 -9.51 -19.60
CA ILE A 173 38.39 -8.51 -19.41
C ILE A 173 39.53 -9.08 -18.54
N LYS A 174 39.30 -10.15 -17.83
CA LYS A 174 40.34 -10.92 -17.09
C LYS A 174 41.03 -11.92 -17.97
#